data_186af3dcb3548c1d4e7fd31eb7246b38
#
_entry.id   186af3dcb3548c1d4e7fd31eb7246b38
#
_cell.length_a   1.000
_cell.length_b   1.000
_cell.length_c   1.000
_cell.angle_alpha   90.00
_cell.angle_beta   90.00
_cell.angle_gamma   90.00
#
_symmetry.space_group_name_H-M   'P 1'
#
loop_
_entity.id
_entity.type
_entity.pdbx_description
1 polymer ?
#
loop_
_entity_poly.entity_id
_entity_poly.type
_entity_poly.pdbx_seq_one_letter_code
_entity_poly.pdbx_strand_id
1 'polypeptide(L)'
;MKKNKSSMSQLEQVLKSGRFAITSELNPPDSADAEDVNRAAMILAGFCDGINAVDASGANCHMSSMSICALLTRVGYEPVYQISCRDRNRIAIQGDILGAAAMGIRNLLCITGDDVSAGDQP
;
A
#
# COMPACT_ATOMS: atom_id res chain seq x y z
N MET A 1 21.79 21.98 6.19
CA MET A 1 20.31 21.95 5.96
C MET A 1 20.02 21.12 4.72
N LYS A 2 19.46 19.94 4.85
CA LYS A 2 18.98 19.16 3.70
C LYS A 2 17.75 19.87 3.15
N LYS A 3 17.80 20.29 1.88
CA LYS A 3 16.63 20.82 1.16
C LYS A 3 15.48 19.84 1.31
N ASN A 4 14.34 20.31 1.82
CA ASN A 4 13.08 19.58 1.78
C ASN A 4 12.82 19.17 0.32
N LYS A 5 13.05 17.90 -0.02
CA LYS A 5 12.45 17.33 -1.22
C LYS A 5 10.93 17.51 -1.06
N SER A 6 10.27 17.95 -2.12
CA SER A 6 8.81 18.07 -2.17
C SER A 6 8.16 16.95 -1.35
N SER A 7 7.27 17.32 -0.43
CA SER A 7 6.51 16.35 0.38
C SER A 7 5.50 15.55 -0.43
N MET A 8 5.27 15.92 -1.70
CA MET A 8 4.31 15.27 -2.59
C MET A 8 4.88 13.98 -3.18
N SER A 9 4.07 12.92 -3.15
CA SER A 9 4.37 11.67 -3.86
C SER A 9 4.28 11.85 -5.38
N GLN A 10 4.87 10.90 -6.13
CA GLN A 10 4.74 10.88 -7.60
C GLN A 10 3.27 10.80 -8.02
N LEU A 11 2.48 9.93 -7.39
CA LEU A 11 1.06 9.80 -7.69
C LEU A 11 0.30 11.12 -7.44
N GLU A 12 0.58 11.80 -6.33
CA GLU A 12 -0.02 13.11 -6.05
C GLU A 12 0.34 14.15 -7.13
N GLN A 13 1.59 14.16 -7.59
CA GLN A 13 2.04 15.07 -8.65
C GLN A 13 1.28 14.80 -9.97
N VAL A 14 1.11 13.53 -10.34
CA VAL A 14 0.36 13.14 -11.54
C VAL A 14 -1.08 13.60 -11.44
N LEU A 15 -1.75 13.33 -10.33
CA LEU A 15 -3.15 13.72 -10.10
C LEU A 15 -3.33 15.25 -10.14
N LYS A 16 -2.43 16.00 -9.49
CA LYS A 16 -2.49 17.48 -9.49
C LYS A 16 -2.17 18.10 -10.84
N SER A 17 -1.43 17.42 -11.70
CA SER A 17 -1.12 17.90 -13.05
C SER A 17 -2.27 17.78 -14.02
N GLY A 18 -3.36 17.10 -13.66
CA GLY A 18 -4.49 16.80 -14.54
C GLY A 18 -4.21 15.68 -15.54
N ARG A 19 -3.07 15.00 -15.45
CA ARG A 19 -2.76 13.82 -16.25
C ARG A 19 -3.62 12.64 -15.79
N PHE A 20 -3.90 11.71 -16.70
CA PHE A 20 -4.52 10.46 -16.36
C PHE A 20 -3.54 9.60 -15.54
N ALA A 21 -3.92 9.25 -14.32
CA ALA A 21 -3.09 8.41 -13.44
C ALA A 21 -3.42 6.94 -13.64
N ILE A 22 -2.40 6.11 -13.74
CA ILE A 22 -2.51 4.65 -13.84
C ILE A 22 -1.96 4.06 -12.55
N THR A 23 -2.75 3.25 -11.87
CA THR A 23 -2.30 2.47 -10.71
C THR A 23 -2.46 0.99 -11.00
N SER A 24 -1.58 0.18 -10.42
CA SER A 24 -1.65 -1.28 -10.49
C SER A 24 -1.73 -1.85 -9.10
N GLU A 25 -2.44 -2.96 -8.95
CA GLU A 25 -2.51 -3.66 -7.68
C GLU A 25 -1.39 -4.70 -7.59
N LEU A 26 -0.73 -4.72 -6.44
CA LEU A 26 0.16 -5.79 -6.02
C LEU A 26 -0.60 -6.66 -5.03
N ASN A 27 -0.92 -7.88 -5.46
CA ASN A 27 -1.51 -8.88 -4.57
C ASN A 27 -0.47 -9.32 -3.54
N PRO A 28 -0.82 -9.30 -2.25
CA PRO A 28 0.09 -9.72 -1.20
C PRO A 28 0.43 -11.21 -1.35
N PRO A 29 1.69 -11.61 -1.11
CA PRO A 29 2.03 -13.03 -1.05
C PRO A 29 1.50 -13.67 0.22
N ASP A 30 1.32 -14.99 0.17
CA ASP A 30 0.97 -15.82 1.34
C ASP A 30 2.23 -16.33 2.06
N SER A 31 3.38 -15.81 1.69
CA SER A 31 4.69 -16.14 2.28
C SER A 31 5.18 -15.04 3.21
N ALA A 32 6.21 -15.33 3.98
CA ALA A 32 6.97 -14.35 4.76
C ALA A 32 8.24 -13.87 4.04
N ASP A 33 8.38 -14.16 2.74
CA ASP A 33 9.56 -13.81 1.96
C ASP A 33 9.43 -12.41 1.33
N ALA A 34 10.31 -11.50 1.73
CA ALA A 34 10.36 -10.15 1.17
C ALA A 34 10.68 -10.14 -0.35
N GLU A 35 11.38 -11.15 -0.86
CA GLU A 35 11.71 -11.24 -2.29
C GLU A 35 10.48 -11.51 -3.15
N ASP A 36 9.45 -12.15 -2.62
CA ASP A 36 8.18 -12.30 -3.34
C ASP A 36 7.53 -10.94 -3.62
N VAL A 37 7.61 -10.01 -2.65
CA VAL A 37 7.13 -8.63 -2.82
C VAL A 37 7.98 -7.88 -3.85
N ASN A 38 9.29 -7.99 -3.76
CA ASN A 38 10.21 -7.32 -4.68
C ASN A 38 10.01 -7.80 -6.12
N ARG A 39 9.88 -9.10 -6.34
CA ARG A 39 9.62 -9.66 -7.68
C ARG A 39 8.30 -9.17 -8.26
N ALA A 40 7.24 -9.15 -7.47
CA ALA A 40 5.94 -8.64 -7.92
C ALA A 40 6.01 -7.14 -8.28
N ALA A 41 6.69 -6.35 -7.47
CA ALA A 41 6.84 -4.92 -7.73
C ALA A 41 7.67 -4.63 -8.99
N MET A 42 8.72 -5.40 -9.27
CA MET A 42 9.55 -5.25 -10.46
C MET A 42 8.77 -5.42 -11.76
N ILE A 43 7.75 -6.28 -11.77
CA ILE A 43 6.88 -6.48 -12.94
C ILE A 43 6.02 -5.24 -13.21
N LEU A 44 5.60 -4.54 -12.16
CA LEU A 44 4.71 -3.37 -12.24
C LEU A 44 5.47 -2.06 -12.40
N ALA A 45 6.73 -2.03 -11.97
CA ALA A 45 7.54 -0.82 -11.96
C ALA A 45 7.74 -0.26 -13.37
N GLY A 46 7.54 1.05 -13.52
CA GLY A 46 7.65 1.75 -14.80
C GLY A 46 6.41 1.73 -15.68
N PHE A 47 5.40 0.92 -15.33
CA PHE A 47 4.14 0.83 -16.08
C PHE A 47 2.97 1.56 -15.40
N CYS A 48 3.15 2.00 -14.16
CA CYS A 48 2.11 2.70 -13.41
C CYS A 48 2.68 3.85 -12.58
N ASP A 49 1.81 4.78 -12.21
CA ASP A 49 2.14 5.93 -11.37
C ASP A 49 2.06 5.61 -9.86
N GLY A 50 1.48 4.47 -9.52
CA GLY A 50 1.41 3.99 -8.14
C GLY A 50 1.14 2.49 -8.07
N ILE A 51 1.85 1.81 -7.15
CA ILE A 51 1.63 0.39 -6.83
C ILE A 51 0.76 0.32 -5.59
N ASN A 52 -0.48 -0.15 -5.74
CA ASN A 52 -1.42 -0.31 -4.64
C ASN A 52 -1.19 -1.66 -3.96
N ALA A 53 -0.73 -1.64 -2.72
CA ALA A 53 -0.57 -2.84 -1.90
C ALA A 53 -1.93 -3.24 -1.33
N VAL A 54 -2.49 -4.34 -1.83
CA VAL A 54 -3.83 -4.81 -1.46
C VAL A 54 -3.87 -5.30 -0.01
N ASP A 55 -4.96 -5.02 0.69
CA ASP A 55 -5.14 -5.40 2.09
C ASP A 55 -6.18 -6.51 2.24
N ALA A 56 -5.74 -7.70 2.62
CA ALA A 56 -6.56 -8.87 2.94
C ALA A 56 -7.68 -9.14 1.93
N SER A 57 -7.30 -9.23 0.65
CA SER A 57 -8.25 -9.48 -0.45
C SER A 57 -9.03 -10.78 -0.24
N GLY A 58 -10.31 -10.77 -0.60
CA GLY A 58 -11.20 -11.90 -0.40
C GLY A 58 -11.46 -12.25 1.07
N ALA A 59 -11.17 -11.35 2.01
CA ALA A 59 -11.24 -11.57 3.45
C ALA A 59 -10.38 -12.74 3.95
N ASN A 60 -9.26 -13.01 3.26
CA ASN A 60 -8.30 -14.05 3.62
C ASN A 60 -7.01 -13.45 4.20
N CYS A 61 -6.25 -14.26 4.93
CA CYS A 61 -4.97 -13.87 5.46
C CYS A 61 -3.90 -13.87 4.37
N HIS A 62 -3.23 -12.73 4.22
CA HIS A 62 -2.07 -12.51 3.36
C HIS A 62 -1.03 -11.69 4.12
N MET A 63 0.16 -11.50 3.56
CA MET A 63 1.09 -10.52 4.10
C MET A 63 0.40 -9.14 4.15
N SER A 64 0.50 -8.43 5.28
CA SER A 64 -0.22 -7.17 5.46
C SER A 64 0.24 -6.10 4.46
N SER A 65 -0.69 -5.29 3.97
CA SER A 65 -0.40 -4.16 3.07
C SER A 65 0.60 -3.18 3.68
N MET A 66 0.56 -2.97 4.99
CA MET A 66 1.54 -2.17 5.73
C MET A 66 2.96 -2.71 5.55
N SER A 67 3.15 -4.02 5.73
CA SER A 67 4.46 -4.66 5.58
C SER A 67 4.98 -4.55 4.17
N ILE A 68 4.11 -4.78 3.17
CA ILE A 68 4.45 -4.61 1.74
C ILE A 68 4.90 -3.17 1.48
N CYS A 69 4.13 -2.18 1.92
CA CYS A 69 4.48 -0.78 1.72
C CYS A 69 5.80 -0.41 2.39
N ALA A 70 6.08 -0.93 3.58
CA ALA A 70 7.35 -0.69 4.27
C ALA A 70 8.54 -1.29 3.48
N LEU A 71 8.39 -2.52 2.99
CA LEU A 71 9.41 -3.18 2.17
C LEU A 71 9.68 -2.41 0.88
N LEU A 72 8.63 -2.02 0.16
CA LEU A 72 8.72 -1.26 -1.09
C LEU A 72 9.33 0.12 -0.88
N THR A 73 8.96 0.82 0.19
CA THR A 73 9.52 2.14 0.51
C THR A 73 11.02 2.06 0.81
N ARG A 74 11.48 1.00 1.46
CA ARG A 74 12.93 0.78 1.74
C ARG A 74 13.76 0.68 0.47
N VAL A 75 13.20 0.12 -0.59
CA VAL A 75 13.92 -0.05 -1.88
C VAL A 75 13.60 1.06 -2.88
N GLY A 76 12.92 2.13 -2.46
CA GLY A 76 12.77 3.36 -3.22
C GLY A 76 11.46 3.51 -4.01
N TYR A 77 10.50 2.59 -3.87
CA TYR A 77 9.17 2.77 -4.44
C TYR A 77 8.30 3.71 -3.58
N GLU A 78 7.25 4.26 -4.18
CA GLU A 78 6.22 5.05 -3.51
C GLU A 78 4.87 4.33 -3.58
N PRO A 79 4.66 3.28 -2.75
CA PRO A 79 3.44 2.48 -2.79
C PRO A 79 2.22 3.27 -2.30
N VAL A 80 1.04 2.78 -2.66
CA VAL A 80 -0.23 3.17 -2.07
C VAL A 80 -0.58 2.15 -0.99
N TYR A 81 -0.65 2.60 0.25
CA TYR A 81 -1.06 1.78 1.38
C TYR A 81 -2.57 1.64 1.39
N GLN A 82 -3.07 0.46 1.03
CA GLN A 82 -4.48 0.15 1.17
C GLN A 82 -4.74 -0.31 2.61
N ILE A 83 -5.70 0.31 3.27
CA ILE A 83 -6.12 -0.05 4.62
C ILE A 83 -7.62 -0.35 4.64
N SER A 84 -7.98 -1.58 5.02
CA SER A 84 -9.36 -1.96 5.22
C SER A 84 -9.81 -1.72 6.66
N CYS A 85 -11.05 -1.27 6.82
CA CYS A 85 -11.64 -1.02 8.13
C CYS A 85 -12.27 -2.27 8.75
N ARG A 86 -12.37 -3.37 7.98
CA ARG A 86 -13.10 -4.57 8.38
C ARG A 86 -12.56 -5.21 9.65
N ASP A 87 -11.22 -5.40 9.73
CA ASP A 87 -10.57 -6.17 10.79
C ASP A 87 -9.84 -5.27 11.81
N ARG A 88 -10.12 -3.96 11.79
CA ARG A 88 -9.42 -2.97 12.62
C ARG A 88 -10.42 -2.08 13.36
N ASN A 89 -10.11 -1.78 14.61
CA ASN A 89 -10.79 -0.71 15.32
C ASN A 89 -10.13 0.65 15.04
N ARG A 90 -10.75 1.74 15.52
CA ARG A 90 -10.26 3.11 15.27
C ARG A 90 -8.85 3.37 15.78
N ILE A 91 -8.50 2.84 16.95
CA ILE A 91 -7.17 3.02 17.55
C ILE A 91 -6.11 2.32 16.68
N ALA A 92 -6.39 1.10 16.22
CA ALA A 92 -5.49 0.37 15.34
C ALA A 92 -5.27 1.11 14.01
N ILE A 93 -6.33 1.60 13.39
CA ILE A 93 -6.25 2.39 12.14
C ILE A 93 -5.40 3.64 12.34
N GLN A 94 -5.63 4.40 13.42
CA GLN A 94 -4.87 5.61 13.70
C GLN A 94 -3.38 5.30 13.95
N GLY A 95 -3.09 4.24 14.70
CA GLY A 95 -1.73 3.80 14.96
C GLY A 95 -1.01 3.35 13.69
N ASP A 96 -1.69 2.59 12.84
CA ASP A 96 -1.15 2.14 11.55
C ASP A 96 -0.84 3.32 10.61
N ILE A 97 -1.72 4.31 10.53
CA ILE A 97 -1.51 5.51 9.70
C ILE A 97 -0.31 6.32 10.21
N LEU A 98 -0.18 6.51 11.51
CA LEU A 98 0.98 7.19 12.09
C LEU A 98 2.27 6.42 11.81
N GLY A 99 2.25 5.11 11.95
CA GLY A 99 3.39 4.25 11.65
C GLY A 99 3.77 4.28 10.17
N ALA A 100 2.79 4.22 9.28
CA ALA A 100 3.00 4.33 7.83
C ALA A 100 3.68 5.66 7.48
N ALA A 101 3.17 6.77 8.00
CA ALA A 101 3.75 8.09 7.78
C ALA A 101 5.20 8.17 8.30
N ALA A 102 5.47 7.61 9.47
CA ALA A 102 6.83 7.58 10.06
C ALA A 102 7.81 6.77 9.20
N MET A 103 7.35 5.73 8.51
CA MET A 103 8.15 4.92 7.59
C MET A 103 8.31 5.57 6.21
N GLY A 104 7.69 6.73 5.96
CA GLY A 104 7.79 7.44 4.68
C GLY A 104 6.77 7.02 3.64
N ILE A 105 5.74 6.26 4.01
CA ILE A 105 4.61 5.91 3.14
C ILE A 105 3.73 7.15 2.99
N ARG A 106 3.45 7.56 1.75
CA ARG A 106 2.82 8.87 1.46
C ARG A 106 1.43 8.79 0.85
N ASN A 107 1.07 7.63 0.32
CA ASN A 107 -0.22 7.43 -0.32
C ASN A 107 -1.04 6.44 0.49
N LEU A 108 -2.30 6.78 0.72
CA LEU A 108 -3.24 5.99 1.51
C LEU A 108 -4.53 5.80 0.73
N LEU A 109 -5.03 4.58 0.65
CA LEU A 109 -6.34 4.23 0.13
C LEU A 109 -7.15 3.54 1.22
N CYS A 110 -8.23 4.19 1.68
CA CYS A 110 -9.11 3.64 2.70
C CYS A 110 -10.27 2.89 2.04
N ILE A 111 -10.50 1.66 2.45
CA ILE A 111 -11.56 0.81 1.96
C ILE A 111 -12.35 0.17 3.10
N THR A 112 -13.57 -0.26 2.83
CA THR A 112 -14.38 -1.05 3.78
C THR A 112 -13.89 -2.49 3.88
N GLY A 113 -13.30 -3.01 2.82
CA GLY A 113 -12.90 -4.41 2.68
C GLY A 113 -14.04 -5.31 2.18
N ASP A 114 -13.69 -6.50 1.75
CA ASP A 114 -14.66 -7.51 1.34
C ASP A 114 -15.46 -8.01 2.55
N ASP A 115 -16.64 -8.59 2.29
CA ASP A 115 -17.46 -9.17 3.35
C ASP A 115 -16.71 -10.34 4.03
N VAL A 116 -16.78 -10.43 5.35
CA VAL A 116 -16.12 -11.50 6.11
C VAL A 116 -16.57 -12.90 5.68
N SER A 117 -17.81 -13.02 5.24
CA SER A 117 -18.37 -14.28 4.74
C SER A 117 -17.71 -14.76 3.44
N ALA A 118 -16.98 -13.89 2.73
CA ALA A 118 -16.21 -14.27 1.55
C ALA A 118 -14.90 -15.00 1.87
N GLY A 119 -14.43 -14.90 3.12
CA GLY A 119 -13.16 -15.45 3.58
C GLY A 119 -13.31 -16.73 4.40
N ASP A 120 -12.21 -17.13 5.00
CA ASP A 120 -12.09 -18.37 5.79
C ASP A 120 -12.30 -18.14 7.32
N GLN A 121 -12.60 -16.91 7.73
CA GLN A 121 -12.82 -16.54 9.14
C GLN A 121 -14.12 -15.72 9.29
N PRO A 122 -15.26 -16.31 8.97
CA PRO A 122 -16.55 -15.64 9.01
C PRO A 122 -17.03 -15.29 10.43
#